data_f3467dc4350f899ce6a0dc31a3e2476b
#
_entry.id   f3467dc4350f899ce6a0dc31a3e2476b
#
_cell.length_a   1.000
_cell.length_b   1.000
_cell.length_c   1.000
_cell.angle_alpha   90.00
_cell.angle_beta   90.00
_cell.angle_gamma   90.00
#
_symmetry.space_group_name_H-M   'P 1'
#
loop_
_entity.id
_entity.type
_entity.pdbx_description
1 polymer ?
#
loop_
_entity_poly.entity_id
_entity_poly.type
_entity_poly.pdbx_seq_one_letter_code
_entity_poly.pdbx_strand_id
1 'polypeptide(L)'
;MSTGYAKQPIAHQILLAVLAALAVVFTAMAVIVERNAEQSAIKVTESNLQEEGQIMVGMLDAMFDNVKARGERQMHIFTKFLGAEVVATTASMKTGDVDLPVLRAGNETLNTNSRLLSNFRELTGNDAAVLSFIDGKVYRTSTLLKTKEGKSMDGTVIDAADPVSKAVAAGQDYAGLTIRLGKYYYSTVRVLKTADGKVFGALSVRTSLDSEIKQIRDLFGKLVSGKTGYVFIIRPTDEKGIGEFILHPKFQGKAIVESELTDGVKSSLRDMMVKKTGFFHYQMPDANGAPRERLVHVVTSAGWNWTLVSGTWTDEYFEESRALRNTVAMVSVGGALLLALLIFLMIAGRLKGLSSMVGEVSKLGEGDLRVAVASADAQSRNEVERLGY
;
A
#
# COMPACT_ATOMS: atom_id res chain seq x y z
N MET A 1 -40.77 -3.33 -40.91
CA MET A 1 -40.76 -4.56 -40.06
C MET A 1 -42.00 -4.73 -39.16
N SER A 2 -43.14 -4.08 -39.44
CA SER A 2 -44.33 -4.10 -38.57
C SER A 2 -45.44 -5.09 -39.00
N THR A 3 -45.30 -5.79 -40.14
CA THR A 3 -46.35 -6.61 -40.70
C THR A 3 -46.40 -8.07 -40.21
N GLY A 4 -45.36 -8.55 -39.55
CA GLY A 4 -45.33 -9.94 -39.03
C GLY A 4 -45.92 -10.10 -37.63
N TYR A 5 -45.78 -9.09 -36.77
CA TYR A 5 -46.25 -9.11 -35.37
C TYR A 5 -47.77 -9.10 -35.25
N ALA A 6 -48.46 -8.26 -36.06
CA ALA A 6 -49.92 -8.12 -36.02
C ALA A 6 -50.68 -9.36 -36.54
N LYS A 7 -50.05 -10.28 -37.24
CA LYS A 7 -50.65 -11.52 -37.75
C LYS A 7 -50.50 -12.73 -36.81
N GLN A 8 -49.78 -12.57 -35.69
CA GLN A 8 -49.61 -13.65 -34.71
C GLN A 8 -50.81 -13.72 -33.76
N PRO A 9 -51.08 -14.88 -33.15
CA PRO A 9 -52.10 -15.00 -32.10
C PRO A 9 -51.85 -13.99 -30.98
N ILE A 10 -52.86 -13.38 -30.42
CA ILE A 10 -52.80 -12.36 -29.36
C ILE A 10 -51.93 -12.85 -28.17
N ALA A 11 -52.05 -14.14 -27.83
CA ALA A 11 -51.23 -14.75 -26.77
C ALA A 11 -49.72 -14.62 -27.04
N HIS A 12 -49.27 -14.78 -28.27
CA HIS A 12 -47.88 -14.66 -28.67
C HIS A 12 -47.41 -13.20 -28.64
N GLN A 13 -48.28 -12.25 -29.03
CA GLN A 13 -47.98 -10.83 -28.97
C GLN A 13 -47.79 -10.35 -27.51
N ILE A 14 -48.67 -10.76 -26.61
CA ILE A 14 -48.57 -10.45 -25.18
C ILE A 14 -47.31 -11.07 -24.57
N LEU A 15 -47.04 -12.36 -24.90
CA LEU A 15 -45.84 -13.06 -24.42
C LEU A 15 -44.57 -12.34 -24.83
N LEU A 16 -44.44 -11.94 -26.12
CA LEU A 16 -43.29 -11.21 -26.62
C LEU A 16 -43.10 -9.85 -25.94
N ALA A 17 -44.19 -9.12 -25.72
CA ALA A 17 -44.17 -7.84 -25.03
C ALA A 17 -43.71 -8.00 -23.56
N VAL A 18 -44.21 -9.01 -22.86
CA VAL A 18 -43.82 -9.33 -21.48
C VAL A 18 -42.37 -9.76 -21.41
N LEU A 19 -41.92 -10.64 -22.33
CA LEU A 19 -40.51 -11.05 -22.41
C LEU A 19 -39.59 -9.87 -22.66
N ALA A 20 -39.96 -8.95 -23.57
CA ALA A 20 -39.17 -7.75 -23.81
C ALA A 20 -39.09 -6.85 -22.57
N ALA A 21 -40.21 -6.63 -21.88
CA ALA A 21 -40.25 -5.85 -20.66
C ALA A 21 -39.38 -6.49 -19.53
N LEU A 22 -39.51 -7.81 -19.34
CA LEU A 22 -38.69 -8.56 -18.38
C LEU A 22 -37.21 -8.48 -18.73
N ALA A 23 -36.85 -8.62 -20.00
CA ALA A 23 -35.44 -8.51 -20.44
C ALA A 23 -34.86 -7.12 -20.10
N VAL A 24 -35.62 -6.05 -20.31
CA VAL A 24 -35.18 -4.68 -19.94
C VAL A 24 -34.99 -4.55 -18.43
N VAL A 25 -35.97 -5.01 -17.65
CA VAL A 25 -35.90 -4.91 -16.16
C VAL A 25 -34.73 -5.71 -15.61
N PHE A 26 -34.55 -6.96 -16.06
CA PHE A 26 -33.47 -7.81 -15.58
C PHE A 26 -32.08 -7.32 -16.02
N THR A 27 -31.98 -6.76 -17.24
CA THR A 27 -30.73 -6.15 -17.71
C THR A 27 -30.39 -4.91 -16.87
N ALA A 28 -31.37 -4.04 -16.64
CA ALA A 28 -31.16 -2.86 -15.79
C ALA A 28 -30.73 -3.26 -14.35
N MET A 29 -31.41 -4.27 -13.78
CA MET A 29 -31.08 -4.80 -12.46
C MET A 29 -29.66 -5.41 -12.42
N ALA A 30 -29.27 -6.18 -13.43
CA ALA A 30 -27.94 -6.75 -13.53
C ALA A 30 -26.84 -5.67 -13.56
N VAL A 31 -27.02 -4.61 -14.35
CA VAL A 31 -26.10 -3.46 -14.41
C VAL A 31 -25.99 -2.73 -13.06
N ILE A 32 -27.12 -2.52 -12.38
CA ILE A 32 -27.12 -1.87 -11.06
C ILE A 32 -26.38 -2.73 -10.03
N VAL A 33 -26.66 -4.04 -10.01
CA VAL A 33 -26.00 -4.98 -9.08
C VAL A 33 -24.50 -5.04 -9.36
N GLU A 34 -24.08 -5.10 -10.63
CA GLU A 34 -22.67 -5.11 -11.03
C GLU A 34 -21.94 -3.85 -10.51
N ARG A 35 -22.47 -2.67 -10.81
CA ARG A 35 -21.87 -1.40 -10.36
C ARG A 35 -21.76 -1.30 -8.83
N ASN A 36 -22.82 -1.71 -8.12
CA ASN A 36 -22.80 -1.69 -6.66
C ASN A 36 -21.80 -2.70 -6.09
N ALA A 37 -21.70 -3.89 -6.67
CA ALA A 37 -20.75 -4.91 -6.25
C ALA A 37 -19.29 -4.46 -6.50
N GLU A 38 -19.00 -3.87 -7.67
CA GLU A 38 -17.68 -3.31 -7.97
C GLU A 38 -17.30 -2.20 -7.01
N GLN A 39 -18.17 -1.22 -6.77
CA GLN A 39 -17.92 -0.13 -5.82
C GLN A 39 -17.73 -0.63 -4.39
N SER A 40 -18.50 -1.63 -3.98
CA SER A 40 -18.35 -2.25 -2.67
C SER A 40 -17.02 -3.01 -2.56
N ALA A 41 -16.62 -3.75 -3.59
CA ALA A 41 -15.36 -4.47 -3.62
C ALA A 41 -14.15 -3.52 -3.52
N ILE A 42 -14.18 -2.39 -4.25
CA ILE A 42 -13.14 -1.36 -4.16
C ILE A 42 -13.06 -0.81 -2.73
N LYS A 43 -14.19 -0.38 -2.15
CA LYS A 43 -14.22 0.20 -0.79
C LYS A 43 -13.70 -0.77 0.27
N VAL A 44 -14.11 -2.04 0.20
CA VAL A 44 -13.65 -3.07 1.15
C VAL A 44 -12.15 -3.30 0.97
N THR A 45 -11.66 -3.38 -0.27
CA THR A 45 -10.23 -3.55 -0.54
C THR A 45 -9.41 -2.35 -0.05
N GLU A 46 -9.87 -1.13 -0.31
CA GLU A 46 -9.23 0.10 0.19
C GLU A 46 -9.20 0.11 1.73
N SER A 47 -10.31 -0.22 2.39
CA SER A 47 -10.36 -0.30 3.86
C SER A 47 -9.37 -1.32 4.41
N ASN A 48 -9.31 -2.51 3.83
CA ASN A 48 -8.39 -3.56 4.25
C ASN A 48 -6.93 -3.15 4.06
N LEU A 49 -6.58 -2.58 2.89
CA LEU A 49 -5.23 -2.08 2.61
C LEU A 49 -4.83 -0.92 3.54
N GLN A 50 -5.79 -0.06 3.89
CA GLN A 50 -5.55 1.03 4.82
C GLN A 50 -5.30 0.51 6.24
N GLU A 51 -6.12 -0.42 6.74
CA GLU A 51 -5.93 -1.04 8.05
C GLU A 51 -4.61 -1.80 8.12
N GLU A 52 -4.31 -2.61 7.11
CA GLU A 52 -3.03 -3.31 6.98
C GLU A 52 -1.84 -2.34 7.02
N GLY A 53 -1.89 -1.27 6.22
CA GLY A 53 -0.87 -0.24 6.18
C GLY A 53 -0.69 0.48 7.52
N GLN A 54 -1.78 0.80 8.22
CA GLN A 54 -1.73 1.44 9.54
C GLN A 54 -1.13 0.53 10.61
N ILE A 55 -1.47 -0.74 10.63
CA ILE A 55 -0.88 -1.72 11.55
C ILE A 55 0.62 -1.82 11.29
N MET A 56 1.02 -1.96 10.04
CA MET A 56 2.43 -2.10 9.67
C MET A 56 3.26 -0.85 9.99
N VAL A 57 2.74 0.35 9.72
CA VAL A 57 3.45 1.59 10.06
C VAL A 57 3.54 1.77 11.57
N GLY A 58 2.51 1.39 12.32
CA GLY A 58 2.56 1.38 13.79
C GLY A 58 3.64 0.44 14.32
N MET A 59 3.81 -0.74 13.72
CA MET A 59 4.91 -1.65 14.07
C MET A 59 6.29 -1.05 13.74
N LEU A 60 6.44 -0.41 12.58
CA LEU A 60 7.68 0.28 12.20
C LEU A 60 8.02 1.40 13.19
N ASP A 61 7.05 2.23 13.55
CA ASP A 61 7.24 3.35 14.47
C ASP A 61 7.60 2.85 15.88
N ALA A 62 6.96 1.78 16.37
CA ALA A 62 7.33 1.14 17.63
C ALA A 62 8.76 0.57 17.61
N MET A 63 9.19 -0.03 16.50
CA MET A 63 10.58 -0.46 16.33
C MET A 63 11.55 0.72 16.34
N PHE A 64 11.17 1.84 15.70
CA PHE A 64 11.98 3.06 15.71
C PHE A 64 12.13 3.64 17.12
N ASP A 65 11.04 3.71 17.88
CA ASP A 65 11.06 4.21 19.26
C ASP A 65 11.96 3.36 20.16
N ASN A 66 11.98 2.05 19.98
CA ASN A 66 12.91 1.16 20.67
C ASN A 66 14.37 1.45 20.32
N VAL A 67 14.66 1.67 19.02
CA VAL A 67 16.00 2.05 18.53
C VAL A 67 16.43 3.39 19.13
N LYS A 68 15.54 4.38 19.11
CA LYS A 68 15.76 5.71 19.69
C LYS A 68 16.10 5.62 21.18
N ALA A 69 15.25 4.92 21.94
CA ALA A 69 15.48 4.72 23.38
C ALA A 69 16.80 4.00 23.67
N ARG A 70 17.17 3.03 22.82
CA ARG A 70 18.47 2.34 22.92
C ARG A 70 19.62 3.30 22.62
N GLY A 71 19.53 4.11 21.57
CA GLY A 71 20.54 5.10 21.20
C GLY A 71 20.82 6.09 22.34
N GLU A 72 19.77 6.64 22.97
CA GLU A 72 19.89 7.55 24.10
C GLU A 72 20.55 6.88 25.32
N ARG A 73 20.17 5.65 25.65
CA ARG A 73 20.83 4.88 26.72
C ARG A 73 22.29 4.65 26.40
N GLN A 74 22.66 4.31 25.17
CA GLN A 74 24.06 4.10 24.81
C GLN A 74 24.88 5.35 24.86
N MET A 75 24.35 6.51 24.50
CA MET A 75 25.02 7.80 24.67
C MET A 75 25.24 8.10 26.14
N HIS A 76 24.25 7.86 27.00
CA HIS A 76 24.42 8.03 28.45
C HIS A 76 25.51 7.11 29.00
N ILE A 77 25.53 5.83 28.58
CA ILE A 77 26.60 4.89 28.99
C ILE A 77 27.97 5.38 28.50
N PHE A 78 28.09 5.87 27.27
CA PHE A 78 29.34 6.38 26.71
C PHE A 78 29.85 7.58 27.51
N THR A 79 28.97 8.53 27.82
CA THR A 79 29.33 9.69 28.65
C THR A 79 29.84 9.26 30.04
N LYS A 80 29.20 8.29 30.70
CA LYS A 80 29.66 7.73 31.97
C LYS A 80 30.95 6.93 31.83
N PHE A 81 31.13 6.20 30.72
CA PHE A 81 32.34 5.42 30.44
C PHE A 81 33.59 6.30 30.31
N LEU A 82 33.44 7.53 29.80
CA LEU A 82 34.54 8.52 29.76
C LEU A 82 35.01 8.97 31.15
N GLY A 83 34.18 8.83 32.18
CA GLY A 83 34.53 9.08 33.57
C GLY A 83 34.67 10.55 33.98
N ALA A 84 34.81 11.47 33.03
CA ALA A 84 34.93 12.90 33.24
C ALA A 84 34.34 13.71 32.08
N GLU A 85 34.10 14.99 32.30
CA GLU A 85 33.70 15.93 31.26
C GLU A 85 34.78 16.07 30.20
N VAL A 86 34.36 16.14 28.94
CA VAL A 86 35.31 16.33 27.83
C VAL A 86 35.64 17.81 27.67
N VAL A 87 36.91 18.12 27.64
CA VAL A 87 37.42 19.47 27.44
C VAL A 87 38.39 19.52 26.25
N ALA A 88 38.41 20.66 25.56
CA ALA A 88 39.43 20.95 24.57
C ALA A 88 40.60 21.69 25.25
N THR A 89 41.82 21.26 24.94
CA THR A 89 43.03 21.96 25.45
C THR A 89 43.57 22.93 24.39
N THR A 90 44.51 23.78 24.77
CA THR A 90 45.21 24.68 23.82
C THR A 90 46.27 23.95 23.01
N ALA A 91 46.63 22.72 23.38
CA ALA A 91 47.58 21.90 22.63
C ALA A 91 46.92 21.30 21.42
N SER A 92 47.70 21.13 20.35
CA SER A 92 47.31 20.41 19.14
C SER A 92 48.04 19.07 19.02
N MET A 93 47.42 18.13 18.39
CA MET A 93 47.99 16.81 18.15
C MET A 93 47.67 16.36 16.70
N LYS A 94 48.65 15.78 16.02
CA LYS A 94 48.46 15.21 14.70
C LYS A 94 47.46 14.06 14.78
N THR A 95 46.34 14.19 14.04
CA THR A 95 45.24 13.22 13.98
C THR A 95 44.98 12.89 12.52
N GLY A 96 45.42 11.70 12.08
CA GLY A 96 45.52 11.42 10.64
C GLY A 96 46.47 12.39 9.93
N ASP A 97 45.96 13.11 8.93
CA ASP A 97 46.76 14.05 8.15
C ASP A 97 46.58 15.54 8.60
N VAL A 98 45.83 15.79 9.69
CA VAL A 98 45.49 17.14 10.18
C VAL A 98 45.90 17.31 11.65
N ASP A 99 46.19 18.54 12.05
CA ASP A 99 46.41 18.89 13.46
C ASP A 99 45.10 19.34 14.09
N LEU A 100 44.65 18.60 15.10
CA LEU A 100 43.39 18.86 15.83
C LEU A 100 43.69 19.25 17.28
N PRO A 101 42.89 20.09 17.96
CA PRO A 101 42.96 20.31 19.37
C PRO A 101 42.92 19.00 20.13
N VAL A 102 43.71 18.89 21.19
CA VAL A 102 43.68 17.72 22.05
C VAL A 102 42.42 17.77 22.90
N LEU A 103 41.55 16.77 22.71
CA LEU A 103 40.36 16.55 23.54
C LEU A 103 40.71 15.58 24.68
N ARG A 104 40.30 15.89 25.90
CA ARG A 104 40.56 15.04 27.08
C ARG A 104 39.30 14.83 27.90
N ALA A 105 39.19 13.63 28.48
CA ALA A 105 38.24 13.33 29.55
C ALA A 105 39.08 12.99 30.82
N GLY A 106 39.13 13.91 31.77
CA GLY A 106 40.07 13.82 32.91
C GLY A 106 41.52 13.70 32.43
N ASN A 107 42.18 12.58 32.79
CA ASN A 107 43.55 12.30 32.36
C ASN A 107 43.68 11.57 31.02
N GLU A 108 42.58 11.11 30.44
CA GLU A 108 42.58 10.34 29.19
C GLU A 108 42.56 11.26 27.98
N THR A 109 43.50 11.08 27.04
CA THR A 109 43.47 11.77 25.73
C THR A 109 42.56 10.99 24.78
N LEU A 110 41.66 11.70 24.14
CA LEU A 110 40.63 11.12 23.28
C LEU A 110 41.03 11.07 21.80
N ASN A 111 41.99 11.86 21.35
CA ASN A 111 42.48 11.86 19.99
C ASN A 111 43.12 10.52 19.64
N THR A 112 42.73 9.94 18.50
CA THR A 112 43.23 8.64 17.98
C THR A 112 43.17 7.47 19.00
N ASN A 113 42.29 7.59 20.02
CA ASN A 113 42.18 6.60 21.07
C ASN A 113 41.25 5.42 20.66
N SER A 114 41.73 4.62 19.72
CA SER A 114 41.03 3.45 19.25
C SER A 114 40.82 2.39 20.35
N ARG A 115 41.73 2.31 21.32
CA ARG A 115 41.61 1.38 22.45
C ARG A 115 40.39 1.69 23.31
N LEU A 116 40.18 2.96 23.67
CA LEU A 116 39.03 3.40 24.45
C LEU A 116 37.71 3.08 23.71
N LEU A 117 37.66 3.38 22.40
CA LEU A 117 36.47 3.10 21.57
C LEU A 117 36.22 1.61 21.38
N SER A 118 37.30 0.79 21.26
CA SER A 118 37.18 -0.67 21.18
C SER A 118 36.64 -1.27 22.46
N ASN A 119 37.14 -0.84 23.62
CA ASN A 119 36.64 -1.27 24.91
C ASN A 119 35.15 -0.93 25.09
N PHE A 120 34.73 0.26 24.66
CA PHE A 120 33.32 0.63 24.68
C PHE A 120 32.49 -0.28 23.78
N ARG A 121 33.00 -0.59 22.56
CA ARG A 121 32.33 -1.52 21.63
C ARG A 121 32.21 -2.93 22.19
N GLU A 122 33.27 -3.45 22.78
CA GLU A 122 33.28 -4.77 23.42
C GLU A 122 32.26 -4.85 24.57
N LEU A 123 32.15 -3.79 25.35
CA LEU A 123 31.23 -3.73 26.48
C LEU A 123 29.76 -3.60 26.05
N THR A 124 29.49 -2.87 24.97
CA THR A 124 28.10 -2.45 24.62
C THR A 124 27.59 -2.95 23.29
N GLY A 125 28.48 -3.48 22.44
CA GLY A 125 28.16 -3.84 21.05
C GLY A 125 27.97 -2.66 20.12
N ASN A 126 28.18 -1.40 20.59
CA ASN A 126 27.93 -0.18 19.82
C ASN A 126 29.21 0.59 19.51
N ASP A 127 29.24 1.26 18.36
CA ASP A 127 30.35 2.12 17.99
C ASP A 127 30.22 3.50 18.61
N ALA A 128 31.34 4.01 19.12
CA ALA A 128 31.45 5.42 19.51
C ALA A 128 32.47 6.16 18.63
N ALA A 129 32.39 7.47 18.65
CA ALA A 129 33.37 8.36 18.04
C ALA A 129 33.44 9.68 18.81
N VAL A 130 34.60 10.28 18.76
CA VAL A 130 34.86 11.64 19.27
C VAL A 130 35.09 12.53 18.07
N LEU A 131 34.44 13.69 18.04
CA LEU A 131 34.47 14.63 16.94
C LEU A 131 34.98 15.97 17.41
N SER A 132 35.80 16.69 16.60
CA SER A 132 36.19 18.08 16.77
C SER A 132 35.45 18.96 15.77
N PHE A 133 35.09 20.16 16.20
CA PHE A 133 34.50 21.19 15.34
C PHE A 133 35.44 22.38 15.24
N ILE A 134 35.97 22.63 14.02
CA ILE A 134 36.99 23.65 13.77
C ILE A 134 36.68 24.28 12.42
N ASP A 135 36.69 25.60 12.35
CA ASP A 135 36.51 26.38 11.11
C ASP A 135 35.29 25.92 10.28
N GLY A 136 34.17 25.65 10.96
CA GLY A 136 32.94 25.23 10.33
C GLY A 136 32.91 23.78 9.86
N LYS A 137 33.95 22.97 10.13
CA LYS A 137 34.07 21.59 9.72
C LYS A 137 34.08 20.63 10.92
N VAL A 138 33.44 19.48 10.74
CA VAL A 138 33.41 18.39 11.72
C VAL A 138 34.46 17.34 11.36
N TYR A 139 35.45 17.14 12.21
CA TYR A 139 36.51 16.16 12.02
C TYR A 139 36.29 14.94 12.93
N ARG A 140 36.68 13.78 12.44
CA ARG A 140 36.72 12.55 13.26
C ARG A 140 38.01 12.57 14.09
N THR A 141 37.92 12.97 15.34
CA THR A 141 39.08 13.01 16.26
C THR A 141 39.48 11.60 16.65
N SER A 142 38.53 10.73 16.89
CA SER A 142 38.75 9.29 17.10
C SER A 142 37.55 8.49 16.61
N THR A 143 37.80 7.46 15.82
CA THR A 143 36.74 6.59 15.26
C THR A 143 37.27 5.17 15.01
N LEU A 144 36.37 4.20 15.05
CA LEU A 144 36.67 2.83 14.61
C LEU A 144 36.35 2.59 13.15
N LEU A 145 35.88 3.62 12.41
CA LEU A 145 35.63 3.51 10.97
C LEU A 145 36.98 3.39 10.22
N LYS A 146 36.97 2.53 9.23
CA LYS A 146 38.11 2.31 8.33
C LYS A 146 37.68 2.47 6.89
N THR A 147 38.57 2.92 6.03
CA THR A 147 38.37 2.90 4.59
C THR A 147 38.27 1.45 4.08
N LYS A 148 37.94 1.28 2.79
CA LYS A 148 37.88 -0.05 2.15
C LYS A 148 39.25 -0.76 2.20
N GLU A 149 40.33 0.00 2.21
CA GLU A 149 41.71 -0.46 2.31
C GLU A 149 42.17 -0.70 3.75
N GLY A 150 41.28 -0.55 4.73
CA GLY A 150 41.59 -0.79 6.16
C GLY A 150 42.26 0.35 6.91
N LYS A 151 42.52 1.51 6.26
CA LYS A 151 43.11 2.69 6.91
C LYS A 151 42.11 3.35 7.86
N SER A 152 42.56 3.81 9.06
CA SER A 152 41.72 4.58 9.97
C SER A 152 41.18 5.84 9.30
N MET A 153 39.96 6.22 9.68
CA MET A 153 39.36 7.48 9.23
C MET A 153 39.54 8.62 10.26
N ASP A 154 40.42 8.45 11.23
CA ASP A 154 40.79 9.54 12.13
C ASP A 154 41.35 10.73 11.34
N GLY A 155 41.02 11.94 11.75
CA GLY A 155 41.38 13.18 11.05
C GLY A 155 40.58 13.51 9.81
N THR A 156 39.71 12.60 9.34
CA THR A 156 38.88 12.89 8.14
C THR A 156 37.69 13.78 8.48
N VAL A 157 37.32 14.64 7.52
CA VAL A 157 36.13 15.51 7.61
C VAL A 157 34.85 14.69 7.37
N ILE A 158 33.80 14.98 8.13
CA ILE A 158 32.45 14.53 7.82
C ILE A 158 31.85 15.51 6.82
N ASP A 159 31.19 15.00 5.76
CA ASP A 159 30.58 15.83 4.74
C ASP A 159 29.66 16.90 5.36
N ALA A 160 29.71 18.11 4.84
CA ALA A 160 28.87 19.23 5.30
C ALA A 160 27.36 18.98 5.08
N ALA A 161 26.99 18.17 4.06
CA ALA A 161 25.61 17.77 3.83
C ALA A 161 25.10 16.72 4.84
N ASP A 162 26.02 16.05 5.55
CA ASP A 162 25.67 15.04 6.55
C ASP A 162 24.84 15.65 7.69
N PRO A 163 23.74 15.00 8.14
CA PRO A 163 22.90 15.53 9.20
C PRO A 163 23.63 15.75 10.52
N VAL A 164 24.66 14.94 10.82
CA VAL A 164 25.51 15.14 12.01
C VAL A 164 26.32 16.42 11.87
N SER A 165 26.95 16.68 10.71
CA SER A 165 27.71 17.91 10.48
C SER A 165 26.83 19.13 10.61
N LYS A 166 25.63 19.12 10.00
CA LYS A 166 24.67 20.23 10.10
C LYS A 166 24.28 20.53 11.54
N ALA A 167 23.96 19.48 12.32
CA ALA A 167 23.56 19.63 13.71
C ALA A 167 24.70 20.17 14.59
N VAL A 168 25.91 19.61 14.47
CA VAL A 168 27.07 20.07 15.22
C VAL A 168 27.42 21.51 14.88
N ALA A 169 27.40 21.91 13.59
CA ALA A 169 27.63 23.29 13.17
C ALA A 169 26.57 24.25 13.71
N ALA A 170 25.33 23.81 13.87
CA ALA A 170 24.26 24.57 14.50
C ALA A 170 24.31 24.58 16.04
N GLY A 171 25.25 23.85 16.63
CA GLY A 171 25.34 23.71 18.08
C GLY A 171 24.20 22.91 18.70
N GLN A 172 23.60 22.02 17.94
CA GLN A 172 22.45 21.19 18.31
C GLN A 172 22.84 19.71 18.42
N ASP A 173 22.29 19.02 19.40
CA ASP A 173 22.39 17.58 19.48
C ASP A 173 21.65 16.94 18.27
N TYR A 174 22.10 15.74 17.88
CA TYR A 174 21.46 14.98 16.81
C TYR A 174 21.08 13.59 17.31
N ALA A 175 19.89 13.15 16.92
CA ALA A 175 19.43 11.79 17.12
C ALA A 175 18.62 11.35 15.89
N GLY A 176 19.13 10.38 15.13
CA GLY A 176 18.46 9.98 13.90
C GLY A 176 19.26 8.98 13.05
N LEU A 177 18.67 8.67 11.90
CA LEU A 177 19.25 7.73 10.95
C LEU A 177 20.46 8.30 10.24
N THR A 178 21.52 7.51 10.14
CA THR A 178 22.72 7.82 9.35
C THR A 178 23.17 6.60 8.56
N ILE A 179 23.84 6.85 7.46
CA ILE A 179 24.47 5.78 6.66
C ILE A 179 25.98 5.97 6.74
N ARG A 180 26.69 4.90 7.05
CA ARG A 180 28.16 4.89 7.11
C ARG A 180 28.66 3.66 6.36
N LEU A 181 29.42 3.89 5.31
CA LEU A 181 29.98 2.82 4.49
C LEU A 181 28.91 1.82 3.98
N GLY A 182 27.73 2.35 3.58
CA GLY A 182 26.62 1.55 3.10
C GLY A 182 25.79 0.83 4.16
N LYS A 183 26.11 0.99 5.45
CA LYS A 183 25.36 0.41 6.57
C LYS A 183 24.50 1.45 7.28
N TYR A 184 23.34 1.02 7.74
CA TYR A 184 22.40 1.87 8.47
C TYR A 184 22.69 1.88 9.96
N TYR A 185 22.70 3.07 10.54
CA TYR A 185 22.89 3.30 11.97
C TYR A 185 21.84 4.27 12.49
N TYR A 186 21.47 4.11 13.74
CA TYR A 186 20.90 5.18 14.53
C TYR A 186 22.04 5.87 15.25
N SER A 187 22.27 7.15 14.94
CA SER A 187 23.35 7.95 15.54
C SER A 187 22.77 8.90 16.58
N THR A 188 23.28 8.84 17.78
CA THR A 188 23.04 9.82 18.85
C THR A 188 24.30 10.66 19.03
N VAL A 189 24.19 11.97 18.92
CA VAL A 189 25.31 12.90 18.97
C VAL A 189 25.03 13.97 20.03
N ARG A 190 25.97 14.19 20.92
CA ARG A 190 25.95 15.24 21.95
C ARG A 190 27.03 16.28 21.64
N VAL A 191 26.60 17.51 21.46
CA VAL A 191 27.51 18.62 21.16
C VAL A 191 28.26 19.04 22.42
N LEU A 192 29.56 19.25 22.29
CA LEU A 192 30.46 19.72 23.36
C LEU A 192 30.66 21.22 23.21
N LYS A 193 30.41 21.96 24.29
CA LYS A 193 30.51 23.41 24.34
C LYS A 193 31.44 23.85 25.48
N THR A 194 32.15 24.91 25.25
CA THR A 194 32.91 25.64 26.30
C THR A 194 31.92 26.37 27.22
N ALA A 195 32.42 26.86 28.36
CA ALA A 195 31.60 27.59 29.32
C ALA A 195 30.91 28.85 28.73
N ASP A 196 31.52 29.47 27.70
CA ASP A 196 30.98 30.59 26.96
C ASP A 196 30.03 30.16 25.80
N GLY A 197 29.71 28.87 25.71
CA GLY A 197 28.74 28.32 24.75
C GLY A 197 29.29 28.03 23.36
N LYS A 198 30.59 28.22 23.11
CA LYS A 198 31.22 27.91 21.82
C LYS A 198 31.37 26.42 21.62
N VAL A 199 30.91 25.92 20.47
CA VAL A 199 31.06 24.51 20.08
C VAL A 199 32.52 24.22 19.76
N PHE A 200 33.08 23.15 20.36
CA PHE A 200 34.41 22.66 20.03
C PHE A 200 34.45 21.22 19.54
N GLY A 201 33.35 20.49 19.68
CA GLY A 201 33.28 19.10 19.21
C GLY A 201 31.96 18.43 19.52
N ALA A 202 31.94 17.11 19.42
CA ALA A 202 30.81 16.30 19.80
C ALA A 202 31.21 14.87 20.15
N LEU A 203 30.40 14.21 20.97
CA LEU A 203 30.41 12.77 21.18
C LEU A 203 29.35 12.12 20.25
N SER A 204 29.68 11.00 19.66
CA SER A 204 28.76 10.26 18.80
C SER A 204 28.71 8.80 19.20
N VAL A 205 27.53 8.24 19.36
CA VAL A 205 27.32 6.79 19.49
C VAL A 205 26.44 6.33 18.34
N ARG A 206 26.82 5.19 17.73
CA ARG A 206 26.12 4.60 16.60
C ARG A 206 25.66 3.20 16.96
N THR A 207 24.34 2.99 16.88
CA THR A 207 23.72 1.69 17.04
C THR A 207 23.45 1.11 15.64
N SER A 208 24.00 -0.07 15.33
CA SER A 208 23.71 -0.74 14.06
C SER A 208 22.22 -1.09 13.96
N LEU A 209 21.66 -0.97 12.76
CA LEU A 209 20.28 -1.31 12.45
C LEU A 209 20.16 -2.58 11.62
N ASP A 210 21.23 -3.34 11.45
CA ASP A 210 21.25 -4.56 10.64
C ASP A 210 20.22 -5.58 11.14
N SER A 211 20.06 -5.71 12.47
CA SER A 211 19.09 -6.61 13.10
C SER A 211 17.65 -6.16 12.87
N GLU A 212 17.39 -4.87 13.04
CA GLU A 212 16.06 -4.27 12.84
C GLU A 212 15.62 -4.36 11.38
N ILE A 213 16.51 -4.03 10.45
CA ILE A 213 16.22 -4.13 9.00
C ILE A 213 15.97 -5.60 8.61
N LYS A 214 16.76 -6.53 9.16
CA LYS A 214 16.50 -7.96 8.94
C LYS A 214 15.13 -8.36 9.49
N GLN A 215 14.79 -7.93 10.70
CA GLN A 215 13.51 -8.22 11.32
C GLN A 215 12.33 -7.63 10.53
N ILE A 216 12.45 -6.40 10.05
CA ILE A 216 11.46 -5.75 9.16
C ILE A 216 11.25 -6.60 7.89
N ARG A 217 12.34 -7.05 7.27
CA ARG A 217 12.28 -7.89 6.07
C ARG A 217 11.64 -9.25 6.34
N ASP A 218 11.96 -9.89 7.45
CA ASP A 218 11.44 -11.20 7.83
C ASP A 218 9.94 -11.14 8.19
N LEU A 219 9.48 -10.04 8.80
CA LEU A 219 8.08 -9.83 9.17
C LEU A 219 7.23 -9.42 7.96
N PHE A 220 7.61 -8.35 7.29
CA PHE A 220 6.77 -7.77 6.23
C PHE A 220 6.97 -8.43 4.86
N GLY A 221 8.13 -9.02 4.60
CA GLY A 221 8.41 -9.70 3.33
C GLY A 221 7.60 -10.98 3.10
N LYS A 222 6.94 -11.50 4.14
CA LYS A 222 6.03 -12.66 4.07
C LYS A 222 4.57 -12.28 3.99
N LEU A 223 4.26 -11.00 4.14
CA LEU A 223 2.87 -10.53 4.10
C LEU A 223 2.37 -10.53 2.66
N VAL A 224 1.16 -11.03 2.51
CA VAL A 224 0.44 -11.05 1.23
C VAL A 224 -0.77 -10.14 1.37
N SER A 225 -0.84 -9.11 0.54
CA SER A 225 -1.97 -8.21 0.46
C SER A 225 -2.95 -8.70 -0.61
N GLY A 226 -4.19 -8.98 -0.25
CA GLY A 226 -5.13 -9.66 -1.13
C GLY A 226 -4.76 -11.14 -1.35
N LYS A 227 -4.85 -11.64 -2.59
CA LYS A 227 -4.51 -13.04 -2.91
C LYS A 227 -3.03 -13.23 -3.25
N THR A 228 -2.48 -12.35 -4.08
CA THR A 228 -1.08 -12.45 -4.58
C THR A 228 -0.35 -11.11 -4.55
N GLY A 229 -0.94 -10.09 -3.93
CA GLY A 229 -0.28 -8.81 -3.72
C GLY A 229 0.84 -8.91 -2.68
N TYR A 230 1.64 -7.87 -2.56
CA TYR A 230 2.78 -7.84 -1.65
C TYR A 230 3.04 -6.45 -1.09
N VAL A 231 3.81 -6.42 -0.02
CA VAL A 231 4.26 -5.21 0.65
C VAL A 231 5.68 -4.88 0.22
N PHE A 232 5.98 -3.60 0.06
CA PHE A 232 7.34 -3.14 -0.10
C PHE A 232 7.57 -1.82 0.66
N ILE A 233 8.83 -1.51 0.95
CA ILE A 233 9.25 -0.33 1.69
C ILE A 233 10.32 0.41 0.90
N ILE A 234 10.11 1.71 0.73
CA ILE A 234 11.03 2.61 0.05
C ILE A 234 11.61 3.60 1.07
N ARG A 235 12.92 3.78 1.05
CA ARG A 235 13.58 4.90 1.70
C ARG A 235 13.78 6.01 0.67
N PRO A 236 13.23 7.20 0.87
CA PRO A 236 13.56 8.35 0.02
C PRO A 236 15.06 8.65 0.08
N THR A 237 15.67 9.02 -1.04
CA THR A 237 17.05 9.50 -1.11
C THR A 237 17.07 10.88 -1.73
N ASP A 238 17.96 11.75 -1.25
CA ASP A 238 18.16 13.09 -1.83
C ASP A 238 18.87 13.01 -3.18
N GLU A 239 19.63 11.93 -3.42
CA GLU A 239 20.31 11.67 -4.66
C GLU A 239 19.31 11.28 -5.76
N LYS A 240 19.13 12.16 -6.73
CA LYS A 240 18.23 12.00 -7.89
C LYS A 240 16.74 11.84 -7.58
N GLY A 241 16.31 12.10 -6.35
CA GLY A 241 14.89 12.23 -5.96
C GLY A 241 14.04 10.97 -6.12
N ILE A 242 14.64 9.76 -6.12
CA ILE A 242 13.84 8.54 -6.35
C ILE A 242 14.06 7.65 -5.14
N GLY A 243 14.68 7.13 -4.51
CA GLY A 243 14.71 6.26 -3.34
C GLY A 243 15.34 4.89 -3.59
N GLU A 244 15.38 4.12 -2.52
CA GLU A 244 15.96 2.79 -2.46
C GLU A 244 14.96 1.81 -1.84
N PHE A 245 14.87 0.60 -2.37
CA PHE A 245 14.04 -0.45 -1.80
C PHE A 245 14.68 -1.06 -0.55
N ILE A 246 14.16 -0.75 0.62
CA ILE A 246 14.52 -1.42 1.87
C ILE A 246 13.97 -2.85 1.91
N LEU A 247 12.76 -3.03 1.44
CA LEU A 247 12.07 -4.29 1.25
C LEU A 247 11.38 -4.31 -0.12
N HIS A 248 11.64 -5.32 -0.91
CA HIS A 248 10.91 -5.62 -2.16
C HIS A 248 11.20 -7.05 -2.60
N PRO A 249 10.22 -7.82 -3.12
CA PRO A 249 10.45 -9.22 -3.54
C PRO A 249 11.56 -9.40 -4.57
N LYS A 250 11.73 -8.45 -5.51
CA LYS A 250 12.74 -8.53 -6.61
C LYS A 250 13.86 -7.52 -6.50
N PHE A 251 13.65 -6.34 -5.89
CA PHE A 251 14.55 -5.19 -5.99
C PHE A 251 15.13 -4.76 -4.64
N GLN A 252 15.04 -5.61 -3.63
CA GLN A 252 15.56 -5.32 -2.31
C GLN A 252 17.02 -4.86 -2.32
N GLY A 253 17.31 -3.72 -1.70
CA GLY A 253 18.65 -3.12 -1.63
C GLY A 253 19.10 -2.40 -2.90
N LYS A 254 18.24 -2.31 -3.94
CA LYS A 254 18.54 -1.56 -5.16
C LYS A 254 17.94 -0.16 -5.12
N ALA A 255 18.64 0.79 -5.71
CA ALA A 255 18.05 2.10 -6.02
C ALA A 255 16.93 1.93 -7.06
N ILE A 256 15.85 2.70 -6.93
CA ILE A 256 14.72 2.63 -7.87
C ILE A 256 15.16 2.95 -9.31
N VAL A 257 16.09 3.89 -9.48
CA VAL A 257 16.65 4.25 -10.81
C VAL A 257 17.37 3.08 -11.48
N GLU A 258 18.00 2.21 -10.70
CA GLU A 258 18.77 1.05 -11.18
C GLU A 258 17.89 -0.20 -11.40
N SER A 259 16.62 -0.12 -11.01
CA SER A 259 15.68 -1.23 -11.18
C SER A 259 15.17 -1.29 -12.63
N GLU A 260 14.81 -2.50 -13.07
CA GLU A 260 14.24 -2.79 -14.40
C GLU A 260 12.76 -2.36 -14.52
N LEU A 261 12.30 -1.48 -13.65
CA LEU A 261 10.94 -0.93 -13.68
C LEU A 261 10.78 0.07 -14.83
N THR A 262 9.59 0.12 -15.41
CA THR A 262 9.25 1.11 -16.45
C THR A 262 9.26 2.53 -15.88
N ASP A 263 9.46 3.53 -16.73
CA ASP A 263 9.45 4.93 -16.30
C ASP A 263 8.11 5.35 -15.69
N GLY A 264 7.00 4.80 -16.18
CA GLY A 264 5.67 5.01 -15.60
C GLY A 264 5.58 4.52 -14.14
N VAL A 265 6.09 3.32 -13.85
CA VAL A 265 6.15 2.80 -12.48
C VAL A 265 7.08 3.65 -11.61
N LYS A 266 8.26 4.02 -12.10
CA LYS A 266 9.21 4.89 -11.39
C LYS A 266 8.59 6.26 -11.05
N SER A 267 7.79 6.83 -11.96
CA SER A 267 7.03 8.06 -11.71
C SER A 267 6.00 7.88 -10.61
N SER A 268 5.21 6.81 -10.67
CA SER A 268 4.21 6.49 -9.63
C SER A 268 4.86 6.32 -8.25
N LEU A 269 6.01 5.63 -8.17
CA LEU A 269 6.76 5.49 -6.91
C LEU A 269 7.25 6.84 -6.38
N ARG A 270 7.68 7.75 -7.26
CA ARG A 270 8.06 9.11 -6.86
C ARG A 270 6.87 9.88 -6.29
N ASP A 271 5.73 9.82 -6.95
CA ASP A 271 4.49 10.48 -6.48
C ASP A 271 4.05 9.95 -5.12
N MET A 272 4.17 8.64 -4.88
CA MET A 272 3.90 8.01 -3.59
C MET A 272 4.80 8.55 -2.48
N MET A 273 6.11 8.70 -2.74
CA MET A 273 7.05 9.26 -1.76
C MET A 273 6.79 10.74 -1.47
N VAL A 274 6.35 11.51 -2.46
CA VAL A 274 6.01 12.93 -2.30
C VAL A 274 4.71 13.10 -1.51
N LYS A 275 3.67 12.35 -1.86
CA LYS A 275 2.36 12.42 -1.18
C LYS A 275 2.34 11.78 0.19
N LYS A 276 3.23 10.82 0.47
CA LYS A 276 3.44 10.14 1.77
C LYS A 276 2.27 9.30 2.28
N THR A 277 1.06 9.49 1.78
CA THR A 277 -0.14 8.73 2.18
C THR A 277 -1.18 8.76 1.07
N GLY A 278 -2.07 7.77 1.07
CA GLY A 278 -3.23 7.70 0.17
C GLY A 278 -3.22 6.46 -0.72
N PHE A 279 -4.24 6.38 -1.57
CA PHE A 279 -4.39 5.30 -2.55
C PHE A 279 -3.82 5.71 -3.91
N PHE A 280 -3.22 4.73 -4.60
CA PHE A 280 -2.66 4.92 -5.93
C PHE A 280 -3.01 3.73 -6.82
N HIS A 281 -3.26 4.04 -8.08
CA HIS A 281 -3.44 3.05 -9.15
C HIS A 281 -2.29 3.20 -10.15
N TYR A 282 -1.66 2.11 -10.52
CA TYR A 282 -0.65 2.10 -11.56
C TYR A 282 -0.55 0.74 -12.24
N GLN A 283 -0.11 0.75 -13.49
CA GLN A 283 0.11 -0.47 -14.25
C GLN A 283 1.52 -0.99 -14.06
N MET A 284 1.64 -2.27 -13.80
CA MET A 284 2.89 -2.98 -13.66
C MET A 284 2.83 -4.29 -14.45
N PRO A 285 3.87 -4.68 -15.20
CA PRO A 285 3.89 -5.96 -15.87
C PRO A 285 3.86 -7.10 -14.86
N ASP A 286 3.05 -8.12 -15.15
CA ASP A 286 3.02 -9.37 -14.41
C ASP A 286 4.28 -10.23 -14.69
N ALA A 287 4.29 -11.47 -14.19
CA ALA A 287 5.40 -12.39 -14.43
C ALA A 287 5.61 -12.76 -15.92
N ASN A 288 4.57 -12.60 -16.75
CA ASN A 288 4.57 -12.89 -18.18
C ASN A 288 4.79 -11.63 -19.04
N GLY A 289 4.95 -10.46 -18.41
CA GLY A 289 5.11 -9.17 -19.08
C GLY A 289 3.79 -8.51 -19.49
N ALA A 290 2.64 -9.09 -19.17
CA ALA A 290 1.35 -8.46 -19.45
C ALA A 290 1.04 -7.33 -18.47
N PRO A 291 0.51 -6.18 -18.92
CA PRO A 291 0.18 -5.08 -18.04
C PRO A 291 -0.99 -5.48 -17.13
N ARG A 292 -0.78 -5.42 -15.81
CA ARG A 292 -1.81 -5.58 -14.77
C ARG A 292 -1.91 -4.29 -13.96
N GLU A 293 -3.13 -3.91 -13.63
CA GLU A 293 -3.39 -2.76 -12.78
C GLU A 293 -3.27 -3.15 -11.31
N ARG A 294 -2.62 -2.30 -10.54
CA ARG A 294 -2.40 -2.48 -9.11
C ARG A 294 -3.00 -1.34 -8.32
N LEU A 295 -3.79 -1.68 -7.29
CA LEU A 295 -4.25 -0.76 -6.26
C LEU A 295 -3.33 -0.90 -5.05
N VAL A 296 -2.81 0.23 -4.57
CA VAL A 296 -1.95 0.26 -3.40
C VAL A 296 -2.37 1.34 -2.42
N HIS A 297 -2.20 1.07 -1.13
CA HIS A 297 -2.23 2.06 -0.07
C HIS A 297 -0.80 2.40 0.35
N VAL A 298 -0.55 3.69 0.49
CA VAL A 298 0.75 4.25 0.85
C VAL A 298 0.64 4.91 2.22
N VAL A 299 1.61 4.65 3.07
CA VAL A 299 1.75 5.32 4.37
C VAL A 299 3.23 5.47 4.71
N THR A 300 3.62 6.60 5.30
CA THR A 300 5.02 6.87 5.64
C THR A 300 5.21 6.86 7.15
N SER A 301 6.18 6.06 7.62
CA SER A 301 6.65 6.08 8.99
C SER A 301 7.38 7.40 9.27
N ALA A 302 6.95 8.11 10.32
CA ALA A 302 7.55 9.38 10.69
C ALA A 302 8.97 9.19 11.25
N GLY A 303 9.21 8.12 12.01
CA GLY A 303 10.51 7.85 12.63
C GLY A 303 11.55 7.41 11.61
N TRP A 304 11.24 6.45 10.79
CA TRP A 304 12.14 5.95 9.75
C TRP A 304 12.23 6.88 8.53
N ASN A 305 11.24 7.74 8.30
CA ASN A 305 11.03 8.46 7.04
C ASN A 305 11.00 7.51 5.84
N TRP A 306 10.47 6.30 6.04
CA TRP A 306 10.30 5.28 5.01
C TRP A 306 8.85 5.19 4.58
N THR A 307 8.64 5.05 3.30
CA THR A 307 7.31 4.88 2.70
C THR A 307 7.01 3.40 2.55
N LEU A 308 6.00 2.94 3.27
CA LEU A 308 5.44 1.59 3.18
C LEU A 308 4.32 1.60 2.16
N VAL A 309 4.32 0.60 1.31
CA VAL A 309 3.32 0.41 0.26
C VAL A 309 2.78 -1.01 0.35
N SER A 310 1.50 -1.14 0.67
CA SER A 310 0.76 -2.40 0.61
C SER A 310 -0.18 -2.38 -0.59
N GLY A 311 -0.31 -3.49 -1.32
CA GLY A 311 -1.17 -3.45 -2.49
C GLY A 311 -1.46 -4.80 -3.12
N THR A 312 -2.61 -4.85 -3.77
CA THR A 312 -3.15 -6.01 -4.49
C THR A 312 -3.42 -5.68 -5.95
N TRP A 313 -3.79 -6.68 -6.73
CA TRP A 313 -4.13 -6.54 -8.14
C TRP A 313 -5.62 -6.25 -8.31
N THR A 314 -5.95 -5.32 -9.20
CA THR A 314 -7.34 -4.89 -9.45
C THR A 314 -8.25 -6.04 -9.87
N ASP A 315 -7.74 -6.99 -10.64
CA ASP A 315 -8.51 -8.15 -11.11
C ASP A 315 -8.84 -9.15 -9.98
N GLU A 316 -8.07 -9.19 -8.90
CA GLU A 316 -8.30 -10.12 -7.77
C GLU A 316 -9.55 -9.77 -6.95
N TYR A 317 -9.79 -8.49 -6.70
CA TYR A 317 -10.99 -8.10 -5.94
C TYR A 317 -12.26 -8.09 -6.81
N PHE A 318 -12.12 -8.05 -8.14
CA PHE A 318 -13.28 -8.21 -9.03
C PHE A 318 -13.66 -9.66 -9.32
N GLU A 319 -12.83 -10.65 -9.00
CA GLU A 319 -13.19 -12.07 -9.22
C GLU A 319 -14.47 -12.47 -8.46
N GLU A 320 -14.60 -12.06 -7.19
CA GLU A 320 -15.81 -12.36 -6.40
C GLU A 320 -17.04 -11.63 -6.94
N SER A 321 -16.87 -10.38 -7.38
CA SER A 321 -17.94 -9.60 -8.03
C SER A 321 -18.38 -10.23 -9.35
N ARG A 322 -17.45 -10.79 -10.13
CA ARG A 322 -17.77 -11.53 -11.38
C ARG A 322 -18.53 -12.81 -11.11
N ALA A 323 -18.17 -13.57 -10.07
CA ALA A 323 -18.90 -14.76 -9.67
C ALA A 323 -20.34 -14.43 -9.25
N LEU A 324 -20.51 -13.37 -8.44
CA LEU A 324 -21.82 -12.87 -8.04
C LEU A 324 -22.65 -12.43 -9.25
N ARG A 325 -22.07 -11.66 -10.18
CA ARG A 325 -22.72 -11.26 -11.44
C ARG A 325 -23.24 -12.46 -12.22
N ASN A 326 -22.42 -13.48 -12.40
CA ASN A 326 -22.81 -14.68 -13.15
C ASN A 326 -23.96 -15.42 -12.46
N THR A 327 -23.95 -15.50 -11.13
CA THR A 327 -25.04 -16.09 -10.35
C THR A 327 -26.33 -15.27 -10.49
N VAL A 328 -26.27 -13.95 -10.36
CA VAL A 328 -27.42 -13.06 -10.53
C VAL A 328 -27.96 -13.16 -11.98
N ALA A 329 -27.08 -13.20 -12.98
CA ALA A 329 -27.49 -13.37 -14.38
C ALA A 329 -28.21 -14.70 -14.61
N MET A 330 -27.70 -15.81 -14.09
CA MET A 330 -28.35 -17.13 -14.22
C MET A 330 -29.73 -17.17 -13.54
N VAL A 331 -29.83 -16.63 -12.31
CA VAL A 331 -31.09 -16.54 -11.56
C VAL A 331 -32.09 -15.64 -12.28
N SER A 332 -31.65 -14.51 -12.85
CA SER A 332 -32.47 -13.57 -13.58
C SER A 332 -33.03 -14.20 -14.86
N VAL A 333 -32.20 -14.87 -15.64
CA VAL A 333 -32.63 -15.55 -16.88
C VAL A 333 -33.59 -16.71 -16.55
N GLY A 334 -33.26 -17.53 -15.56
CA GLY A 334 -34.11 -18.62 -15.10
C GLY A 334 -35.49 -18.13 -14.60
N GLY A 335 -35.47 -17.06 -13.79
CA GLY A 335 -36.69 -16.42 -13.29
C GLY A 335 -37.55 -15.81 -14.41
N ALA A 336 -36.92 -15.16 -15.39
CA ALA A 336 -37.62 -14.59 -16.54
C ALA A 336 -38.31 -15.68 -17.38
N LEU A 337 -37.60 -16.78 -17.65
CA LEU A 337 -38.16 -17.91 -18.40
C LEU A 337 -39.33 -18.58 -17.66
N LEU A 338 -39.19 -18.76 -16.35
CA LEU A 338 -40.26 -19.33 -15.52
C LEU A 338 -41.49 -18.43 -15.45
N LEU A 339 -41.32 -17.12 -15.26
CA LEU A 339 -42.40 -16.14 -15.31
C LEU A 339 -43.08 -16.11 -16.70
N ALA A 340 -42.30 -16.13 -17.77
CA ALA A 340 -42.84 -16.18 -19.14
C ALA A 340 -43.65 -17.44 -19.38
N LEU A 341 -43.20 -18.61 -18.90
CA LEU A 341 -43.91 -19.87 -19.01
C LEU A 341 -45.24 -19.81 -18.20
N LEU A 342 -45.23 -19.31 -17.00
CA LEU A 342 -46.43 -19.16 -16.16
C LEU A 342 -47.48 -18.23 -16.83
N ILE A 343 -47.02 -17.08 -17.35
CA ILE A 343 -47.89 -16.13 -18.06
C ILE A 343 -48.44 -16.77 -19.34
N PHE A 344 -47.61 -17.48 -20.09
CA PHE A 344 -48.05 -18.20 -21.30
C PHE A 344 -49.12 -19.24 -20.97
N LEU A 345 -48.90 -20.10 -19.97
CA LEU A 345 -49.86 -21.11 -19.55
C LEU A 345 -51.19 -20.48 -19.11
N MET A 346 -51.13 -19.39 -18.35
CA MET A 346 -52.31 -18.65 -17.88
C MET A 346 -53.10 -18.04 -19.04
N ILE A 347 -52.41 -17.38 -19.98
CA ILE A 347 -53.06 -16.76 -21.15
C ILE A 347 -53.61 -17.86 -22.10
N ALA A 348 -52.83 -18.90 -22.38
CA ALA A 348 -53.27 -20.02 -23.23
C ALA A 348 -54.52 -20.71 -22.68
N GLY A 349 -54.57 -20.90 -21.34
CA GLY A 349 -55.75 -21.46 -20.69
C GLY A 349 -57.00 -20.59 -20.81
N ARG A 350 -56.84 -19.26 -20.66
CA ARG A 350 -57.98 -18.31 -20.78
C ARG A 350 -58.45 -18.08 -22.23
N LEU A 351 -57.51 -18.04 -23.19
CA LEU A 351 -57.86 -17.83 -24.61
C LEU A 351 -58.43 -19.05 -25.30
N LYS A 352 -58.28 -20.25 -24.76
CA LYS A 352 -58.85 -21.47 -25.32
C LYS A 352 -60.38 -21.43 -25.39
N GLY A 353 -61.01 -20.80 -24.37
CA GLY A 353 -62.46 -20.57 -24.37
C GLY A 353 -62.95 -19.58 -25.45
N LEU A 354 -62.21 -18.51 -25.67
CA LEU A 354 -62.47 -17.49 -26.68
C LEU A 354 -62.33 -18.07 -28.11
N SER A 355 -61.32 -18.89 -28.38
CA SER A 355 -61.08 -19.53 -29.67
C SER A 355 -62.23 -20.53 -30.04
N SER A 356 -62.74 -21.24 -29.04
CA SER A 356 -63.90 -22.11 -29.19
C SER A 356 -65.15 -21.30 -29.58
N MET A 357 -65.44 -20.20 -28.92
CA MET A 357 -66.55 -19.31 -29.21
C MET A 357 -66.46 -18.68 -30.61
N VAL A 358 -65.29 -18.17 -30.99
CA VAL A 358 -65.10 -17.62 -32.34
C VAL A 358 -65.35 -18.70 -33.43
N GLY A 359 -64.90 -19.93 -33.17
CA GLY A 359 -65.20 -21.08 -34.10
C GLY A 359 -66.67 -21.39 -34.17
N GLU A 360 -67.43 -21.32 -33.11
CA GLU A 360 -68.88 -21.55 -33.06
C GLU A 360 -69.66 -20.44 -33.76
N VAL A 361 -69.27 -19.16 -33.50
CA VAL A 361 -69.87 -18.01 -34.21
C VAL A 361 -69.57 -18.04 -35.70
N SER A 362 -68.39 -18.48 -36.15
CA SER A 362 -68.03 -18.62 -37.54
C SER A 362 -68.90 -19.68 -38.20
N LYS A 363 -69.21 -20.82 -37.59
CA LYS A 363 -70.11 -21.84 -38.06
C LYS A 363 -71.56 -21.37 -38.20
N LEU A 364 -72.03 -20.56 -37.24
CA LEU A 364 -73.29 -19.87 -37.29
C LEU A 364 -73.38 -18.92 -38.51
N GLY A 365 -72.29 -18.17 -38.78
CA GLY A 365 -72.20 -17.27 -39.95
C GLY A 365 -72.17 -18.01 -41.28
N GLU A 366 -71.79 -19.29 -41.30
CA GLU A 366 -71.79 -20.18 -42.44
C GLU A 366 -73.17 -20.91 -42.64
N GLY A 367 -74.15 -20.65 -41.75
CA GLY A 367 -75.48 -21.16 -41.84
C GLY A 367 -75.75 -22.53 -41.17
N ASP A 368 -74.80 -23.05 -40.38
CA ASP A 368 -75.00 -24.25 -39.59
C ASP A 368 -75.68 -23.93 -38.26
N LEU A 369 -77.01 -24.06 -38.20
CA LEU A 369 -77.83 -23.79 -37.01
C LEU A 369 -77.80 -24.90 -35.92
N ARG A 370 -76.99 -25.92 -36.09
CA ARG A 370 -76.88 -27.05 -35.16
C ARG A 370 -75.77 -26.89 -34.17
N VAL A 371 -75.19 -25.69 -34.05
CA VAL A 371 -74.12 -25.38 -33.09
C VAL A 371 -74.70 -25.28 -31.66
N ALA A 372 -74.37 -26.23 -30.84
CA ALA A 372 -74.71 -26.13 -29.42
C ALA A 372 -73.64 -25.22 -28.69
N VAL A 373 -74.07 -24.03 -28.32
CA VAL A 373 -73.20 -23.17 -27.47
C VAL A 373 -73.01 -23.86 -26.13
N ALA A 374 -71.72 -24.20 -25.82
CA ALA A 374 -71.38 -24.83 -24.55
C ALA A 374 -71.88 -23.97 -23.41
N SER A 375 -72.53 -24.57 -22.44
CA SER A 375 -73.24 -23.99 -21.32
C SER A 375 -72.58 -22.73 -20.77
N ALA A 376 -73.19 -21.55 -21.02
CA ALA A 376 -72.85 -20.30 -20.45
C ALA A 376 -73.43 -20.23 -19.02
N ASP A 377 -72.61 -19.89 -18.03
CA ASP A 377 -73.07 -19.64 -16.69
C ASP A 377 -73.22 -18.11 -16.47
N ALA A 378 -74.44 -17.64 -16.46
CA ALA A 378 -74.77 -16.24 -16.26
C ALA A 378 -74.32 -15.68 -14.91
N GLN A 379 -73.97 -16.55 -13.95
CA GLN A 379 -73.49 -16.15 -12.63
C GLN A 379 -71.96 -16.23 -12.49
N SER A 380 -71.23 -16.69 -13.51
CA SER A 380 -69.78 -16.69 -13.48
C SER A 380 -69.19 -15.29 -13.43
N ARG A 381 -68.17 -15.08 -12.60
CA ARG A 381 -67.37 -13.83 -12.57
C ARG A 381 -66.37 -13.77 -13.74
N ASN A 382 -66.29 -14.80 -14.57
CA ASN A 382 -65.43 -14.85 -15.73
C ASN A 382 -66.15 -14.24 -16.93
N GLU A 383 -65.65 -13.10 -17.43
CA GLU A 383 -66.26 -12.38 -18.55
C GLU A 383 -66.37 -13.24 -19.83
N VAL A 384 -65.43 -14.19 -20.04
CA VAL A 384 -65.45 -15.09 -21.20
C VAL A 384 -66.58 -16.11 -21.11
N GLU A 385 -66.89 -16.62 -19.91
CA GLU A 385 -68.02 -17.54 -19.68
C GLU A 385 -69.39 -16.81 -19.77
N ARG A 386 -69.42 -15.50 -19.44
CA ARG A 386 -70.61 -14.66 -19.55
C ARG A 386 -70.94 -14.24 -20.99
N LEU A 387 -69.94 -14.17 -21.89
CA LEU A 387 -70.12 -13.79 -23.28
C LEU A 387 -70.86 -14.87 -24.12
N GLY A 388 -70.93 -16.10 -23.59
CA GLY A 388 -71.67 -17.22 -24.25
C GLY A 388 -73.17 -17.31 -23.87
N TYR A 389 -73.63 -16.40 -22.96
CA TYR A 389 -75.04 -16.32 -22.58
C TYR A 389 -75.75 -15.31 -23.45
#